data_9f76625d68b12174b11952aa0ce190c4
#
_entry.id   9f76625d68b12174b11952aa0ce190c4
#
_cell.length_a   1.000
_cell.length_b   1.000
_cell.length_c   1.000
_cell.angle_alpha   90.00
_cell.angle_beta   90.00
_cell.angle_gamma   90.00
#
_symmetry.space_group_name_H-M   'P 1'
#
loop_
_entity.id
_entity.type
_entity.pdbx_description
1 polymer ?
#
loop_
_entity_poly.entity_id
_entity_poly.type
_entity_poly.pdbx_seq_one_letter_code
_entity_poly.pdbx_strand_id
1 'polypeptide(L)'
;MTFRIETAPRVSSTVFTLSGRLETQAIAELSRLFELQTKRDIVLDLKDVGVIDREVLRFFLGCEADGVKLENCHSYIREWMESEKG
;
A
#
# COMPACT_ATOMS: atom_id res chain seq x y z
N MET A 1 12.47 13.61 -2.42
CA MET A 1 11.74 12.37 -2.25
C MET A 1 11.04 12.37 -0.91
N THR A 2 9.75 12.10 -0.91
CA THR A 2 8.92 12.36 0.26
C THR A 2 8.26 11.10 0.82
N PHE A 3 8.64 9.92 0.33
CA PHE A 3 8.08 8.67 0.84
C PHE A 3 9.18 7.67 1.11
N ARG A 4 8.84 6.66 1.89
CA ARG A 4 9.76 5.60 2.25
C ARG A 4 9.01 4.28 2.26
N ILE A 5 9.67 3.24 1.76
CA ILE A 5 9.13 1.88 1.77
C ILE A 5 10.16 0.98 2.45
N GLU A 6 9.73 0.29 3.50
CA GLU A 6 10.58 -0.67 4.20
C GLU A 6 9.96 -2.04 4.09
N THR A 7 10.78 -3.05 3.89
CA THR A 7 10.31 -4.41 3.70
C THR A 7 10.73 -5.25 4.91
N ALA A 8 9.79 -6.01 5.44
CA ALA A 8 10.08 -6.91 6.56
C ALA A 8 9.37 -8.24 6.34
N PRO A 9 10.07 -9.38 6.47
CA PRO A 9 9.42 -10.67 6.33
C PRO A 9 8.65 -11.05 7.58
N ARG A 10 7.58 -11.80 7.39
CA ARG A 10 6.86 -12.50 8.45
C ARG A 10 6.86 -13.98 8.08
N VAL A 11 6.30 -14.80 8.95
CA VAL A 11 6.32 -16.25 8.74
C VAL A 11 5.74 -16.65 7.40
N SER A 12 4.58 -16.08 7.03
CA SER A 12 3.90 -16.46 5.80
C SER A 12 3.56 -15.27 4.92
N SER A 13 4.18 -14.11 5.16
CA SER A 13 3.86 -12.92 4.40
C SER A 13 5.05 -11.97 4.37
N THR A 14 4.96 -10.97 3.52
CA THR A 14 5.95 -9.89 3.46
C THR A 14 5.23 -8.58 3.73
N VAL A 15 5.75 -7.80 4.65
CA VAL A 15 5.15 -6.51 5.03
C VAL A 15 5.96 -5.39 4.41
N PHE A 16 5.28 -4.51 3.71
CA PHE A 16 5.86 -3.26 3.22
C PHE A 16 5.30 -2.13 4.07
N THR A 17 6.15 -1.50 4.85
CA THR A 17 5.75 -0.37 5.67
C THR A 17 5.99 0.90 4.87
N LEU A 18 4.91 1.65 4.64
CA LEU A 18 4.96 2.86 3.84
C LEU A 18 4.88 4.06 4.76
N SER A 19 5.61 5.12 4.43
CA SER A 19 5.55 6.34 5.22
C SER A 19 5.71 7.55 4.33
N GLY A 20 5.23 8.70 4.81
CA GLY A 20 5.36 9.97 4.13
C GLY A 20 4.24 10.23 3.13
N ARG A 21 4.57 11.00 2.11
CA ARG A 21 3.62 11.37 1.07
C ARG A 21 3.75 10.38 -0.10
N LEU A 22 2.68 9.69 -0.40
CA LEU A 22 2.66 8.70 -1.47
C LEU A 22 2.05 9.29 -2.73
N GLU A 23 2.82 9.23 -3.80
CA GLU A 23 2.40 9.72 -5.12
C GLU A 23 2.71 8.64 -6.15
N THR A 24 2.57 8.98 -7.42
CA THR A 24 2.75 8.03 -8.52
C THR A 24 4.08 7.28 -8.46
N GLN A 25 5.12 7.95 -7.96
CA GLN A 25 6.43 7.33 -7.84
C GLN A 25 6.40 6.13 -6.88
N ALA A 26 5.61 6.24 -5.82
CA ALA A 26 5.47 5.15 -4.87
C ALA A 26 4.80 3.94 -5.52
N ILE A 27 3.83 4.18 -6.40
CA ILE A 27 3.14 3.11 -7.12
C ILE A 27 4.14 2.33 -7.96
N ALA A 28 4.99 3.02 -8.70
CA ALA A 28 5.98 2.37 -9.56
C ALA A 28 6.94 1.52 -8.73
N GLU A 29 7.39 2.06 -7.61
CA GLU A 29 8.33 1.35 -6.75
C GLU A 29 7.68 0.12 -6.11
N LEU A 30 6.44 0.25 -5.62
CA LEU A 30 5.72 -0.87 -5.03
C LEU A 30 5.44 -1.95 -6.05
N SER A 31 5.04 -1.56 -7.26
CA SER A 31 4.77 -2.54 -8.32
C SER A 31 6.02 -3.35 -8.63
N ARG A 32 7.17 -2.69 -8.68
CA ARG A 32 8.43 -3.37 -8.93
C ARG A 32 8.76 -4.34 -7.80
N LEU A 33 8.56 -3.90 -6.55
CA LEU A 33 8.83 -4.76 -5.40
C LEU A 33 7.88 -5.96 -5.36
N PHE A 34 6.63 -5.76 -5.73
CA PHE A 34 5.66 -6.86 -5.77
C PHE A 34 6.08 -7.92 -6.77
N GLU A 35 6.65 -7.52 -7.90
CA GLU A 35 7.10 -8.47 -8.91
C GLU A 35 8.24 -9.35 -8.40
N LEU A 36 8.98 -8.87 -7.43
CA LEU A 36 10.06 -9.64 -6.84
C LEU A 36 9.57 -10.65 -5.80
N GLN A 37 8.32 -10.54 -5.39
CA GLN A 37 7.74 -11.45 -4.41
C GLN A 37 7.11 -12.64 -5.12
N THR A 38 7.42 -13.85 -4.66
CA THR A 38 6.85 -15.05 -5.25
C THR A 38 5.81 -15.61 -4.29
N LYS A 39 4.56 -15.60 -4.70
CA LYS A 39 3.48 -16.34 -4.04
C LYS A 39 3.37 -16.17 -2.53
N ARG A 40 3.87 -15.07 -2.00
CA ARG A 40 3.71 -14.78 -0.59
C ARG A 40 2.59 -13.78 -0.43
N ASP A 41 1.88 -13.89 0.68
CA ASP A 41 0.90 -12.88 1.03
C ASP A 41 1.62 -11.56 1.25
N ILE A 42 1.08 -10.51 0.70
CA ILE A 42 1.65 -9.18 0.81
C ILE A 42 0.79 -8.36 1.75
N VAL A 43 1.43 -7.66 2.65
CA VAL A 43 0.77 -6.76 3.60
C VAL A 43 1.36 -5.37 3.43
N LEU A 44 0.50 -4.37 3.33
CA LEU A 44 0.92 -2.98 3.32
C LEU A 44 0.54 -2.36 4.66
N ASP A 45 1.53 -1.86 5.38
CA ASP A 45 1.31 -1.20 6.66
C ASP A 45 1.29 0.31 6.40
N LEU A 46 0.16 0.93 6.66
CA LEU A 46 -0.08 2.33 6.29
C LEU A 46 -0.07 3.27 7.49
N LYS A 47 0.40 2.82 8.65
CA LYS A 47 0.29 3.62 9.87
C LYS A 47 1.01 4.96 9.78
N ASP A 48 2.12 5.02 9.05
CA ASP A 48 2.94 6.23 8.95
C ASP A 48 2.71 6.99 7.65
N VAL A 49 1.69 6.62 6.89
CA VAL A 49 1.33 7.32 5.66
C VAL A 49 0.65 8.63 6.01
N GLY A 50 1.17 9.74 5.49
CA GLY A 50 0.60 11.05 5.75
C GLY A 50 -0.43 11.47 4.72
N VAL A 51 -0.02 11.51 3.46
CA VAL A 51 -0.87 12.00 2.39
C VAL A 51 -0.77 11.06 1.20
N ILE A 52 -1.91 10.81 0.54
CA ILE A 52 -1.92 10.06 -0.72
C ILE A 52 -2.72 10.85 -1.74
N ASP A 53 -2.44 10.60 -3.03
CA ASP A 53 -3.26 11.16 -4.09
C ASP A 53 -4.23 10.10 -4.60
N ARG A 54 -5.09 10.49 -5.55
CA ARG A 54 -6.13 9.60 -6.05
C ARG A 54 -5.56 8.37 -6.74
N GLU A 55 -4.44 8.52 -7.44
CA GLU A 55 -3.82 7.40 -8.13
C GLU A 55 -3.34 6.35 -7.14
N VAL A 56 -2.76 6.78 -6.02
CA VAL A 56 -2.33 5.87 -4.97
C VAL A 56 -3.54 5.19 -4.34
N LEU A 57 -4.63 5.93 -4.16
CA LEU A 57 -5.85 5.35 -3.61
C LEU A 57 -6.37 4.25 -4.51
N ARG A 58 -6.40 4.48 -5.81
CA ARG A 58 -6.84 3.48 -6.77
C ARG A 58 -5.92 2.28 -6.78
N PHE A 59 -4.63 2.51 -6.62
CA PHE A 59 -3.66 1.43 -6.51
C PHE A 59 -3.96 0.56 -5.29
N PHE A 60 -4.27 1.18 -4.15
CA PHE A 60 -4.63 0.43 -2.95
C PHE A 60 -5.89 -0.39 -3.15
N LEU A 61 -6.90 0.16 -3.83
CA LEU A 61 -8.11 -0.58 -4.13
C LEU A 61 -7.81 -1.82 -4.96
N GLY A 62 -6.97 -1.66 -5.97
CA GLY A 62 -6.52 -2.78 -6.79
C GLY A 62 -5.78 -3.83 -5.98
N CYS A 63 -4.94 -3.37 -5.05
CA CYS A 63 -4.19 -4.28 -4.18
C CYS A 63 -5.14 -5.12 -3.34
N GLU A 64 -6.14 -4.49 -2.73
CA GLU A 64 -7.12 -5.25 -1.94
C GLU A 64 -7.86 -6.26 -2.79
N ALA A 65 -8.23 -5.88 -4.01
CA ALA A 65 -8.93 -6.79 -4.91
C ALA A 65 -8.05 -7.99 -5.27
N ASP A 66 -6.75 -7.81 -5.27
CA ASP A 66 -5.79 -8.87 -5.59
C ASP A 66 -5.38 -9.69 -4.36
N GLY A 67 -5.94 -9.39 -3.20
CA GLY A 67 -5.65 -10.16 -2.00
C GLY A 67 -4.60 -9.56 -1.09
N VAL A 68 -4.06 -8.39 -1.42
CA VAL A 68 -3.11 -7.70 -0.56
C VAL A 68 -3.85 -7.16 0.66
N LYS A 69 -3.27 -7.36 1.84
CA LYS A 69 -3.87 -6.90 3.07
C LYS A 69 -3.36 -5.51 3.42
N LEU A 70 -4.26 -4.61 3.78
CA LEU A 70 -3.89 -3.27 4.22
C LEU A 70 -4.05 -3.21 5.73
N GLU A 71 -2.97 -2.89 6.45
CA GLU A 71 -2.98 -2.79 7.91
C GLU A 71 -2.81 -1.34 8.33
N ASN A 72 -3.44 -0.99 9.44
CA ASN A 72 -3.32 0.34 10.05
C ASN A 72 -3.72 1.45 9.09
N CYS A 73 -4.73 1.19 8.28
CA CYS A 73 -5.23 2.16 7.32
C CYS A 73 -5.96 3.27 8.08
N HIS A 74 -5.56 4.50 7.83
CA HIS A 74 -6.20 5.64 8.48
C HIS A 74 -7.66 5.77 8.05
N SER A 75 -8.49 6.28 8.95
CA SER A 75 -9.93 6.40 8.70
C SER A 75 -10.22 7.19 7.43
N TYR A 76 -9.52 8.30 7.21
CA TYR A 76 -9.81 9.13 6.04
C TYR A 76 -9.50 8.38 4.73
N ILE A 77 -8.45 7.54 4.75
CA ILE A 77 -8.12 6.76 3.57
C ILE A 77 -9.19 5.70 3.34
N ARG A 78 -9.60 5.02 4.40
CA ARG A 78 -10.62 3.98 4.30
C ARG A 78 -11.95 4.55 3.81
N GLU A 79 -12.34 5.70 4.33
CA GLU A 79 -13.57 6.35 3.90
C GLU A 79 -13.49 6.76 2.43
N TRP A 80 -12.34 7.28 2.02
CA TRP A 80 -12.13 7.66 0.64
C TRP A 80 -12.21 6.44 -0.27
N MET A 81 -11.61 5.32 0.14
CA MET A 81 -11.67 4.07 -0.63
C MET A 81 -13.11 3.60 -0.79
N GLU A 82 -13.90 3.65 0.27
CA GLU A 82 -15.31 3.28 0.18
C GLU A 82 -16.07 4.16 -0.79
N SER A 83 -15.77 5.45 -0.78
CA SER A 83 -16.39 6.39 -1.70
C SER A 83 -16.03 6.10 -3.15
N GLU A 84 -14.79 5.73 -3.41
CA GLU A 84 -14.37 5.42 -4.77
C GLU A 84 -14.95 4.10 -5.28
N LYS A 85 -15.22 3.16 -4.39
CA LYS A 85 -15.85 1.91 -4.79
C LYS A 85 -17.29 2.10 -5.27
N GLY A 86 -17.96 3.04 -4.62
CA GLY A 86 -19.35 3.30 -4.88
C GLY A 86 -19.58 3.99 -6.18
#